data_06b85645274c15954d0447597a5c6b6a
#
_entry.id   06b85645274c15954d0447597a5c6b6a
#
_cell.length_a   1.000
_cell.length_b   1.000
_cell.length_c   1.000
_cell.angle_alpha   90.00
_cell.angle_beta   90.00
_cell.angle_gamma   90.00
#
_symmetry.space_group_name_H-M   'P 1'
#
loop_
_entity.id
_entity.type
_entity.pdbx_description
1 polymer ?
#
loop_
_entity_poly.entity_id
_entity_poly.type
_entity_poly.pdbx_seq_one_letter_code
_entity_poly.pdbx_strand_id
1 'polypeptide(L)'
;LQVIKLIESSGRPLQDRLARAYGGLASAYHDGKRHDLAVASFDQAIALRRRHEGLLTVQQVPLVEKYIDSLTELGRYPEALQAQKYLLRIATRQHGATSPQLAPTLEEIGRWYASIGAYDQSRRTLRQALEIVEAAEGPDSPLLVGPLLAIAACNRRQLLDPAAQPLTSPDEQ
;
A
#
# COMPACT_ATOMS: atom_id res chain seq x y z
N LEU A 1 4.84 -11.10 41.13
CA LEU A 1 3.67 -11.84 40.65
C LEU A 1 2.43 -10.96 40.52
N GLN A 2 2.12 -10.08 41.50
CA GLN A 2 0.96 -9.15 41.42
C GLN A 2 1.12 -8.09 40.31
N VAL A 3 2.30 -7.56 40.09
CA VAL A 3 2.62 -6.58 39.01
C VAL A 3 2.42 -7.20 37.62
N ILE A 4 2.83 -8.47 37.43
CA ILE A 4 2.65 -9.18 36.16
C ILE A 4 1.16 -9.42 35.89
N LYS A 5 0.36 -9.81 36.91
CA LYS A 5 -1.10 -9.93 36.76
C LYS A 5 -1.80 -8.59 36.53
N LEU A 6 -1.29 -7.50 37.09
CA LEU A 6 -1.81 -6.16 36.85
C LEU A 6 -1.49 -5.67 35.43
N ILE A 7 -0.30 -6.02 34.90
CA ILE A 7 0.07 -5.76 33.50
C ILE A 7 -0.76 -6.62 32.55
N GLU A 8 -1.03 -7.87 32.89
CA GLU A 8 -1.88 -8.77 32.08
C GLU A 8 -3.37 -8.38 32.14
N SER A 9 -3.89 -7.90 33.27
CA SER A 9 -5.28 -7.46 33.42
C SER A 9 -5.53 -6.01 32.93
N SER A 10 -4.51 -5.16 32.93
CA SER A 10 -4.51 -3.85 32.26
C SER A 10 -4.04 -3.91 30.82
N GLY A 11 -3.84 -5.11 30.29
CA GLY A 11 -3.14 -5.37 29.03
C GLY A 11 -3.70 -4.67 27.79
N ARG A 12 -5.01 -4.64 27.60
CA ARG A 12 -5.63 -4.00 26.41
C ARG A 12 -5.41 -2.48 26.36
N PRO A 13 -5.76 -1.68 27.38
CA PRO A 13 -5.58 -0.23 27.30
C PRO A 13 -4.12 0.21 27.18
N LEU A 14 -3.18 -0.52 27.80
CA LEU A 14 -1.76 -0.21 27.72
C LEU A 14 -1.20 -0.52 26.33
N GLN A 15 -1.58 -1.63 25.76
CA GLN A 15 -1.10 -2.05 24.44
C GLN A 15 -1.67 -1.18 23.31
N ASP A 16 -2.93 -0.73 23.42
CA ASP A 16 -3.51 0.26 22.50
C ASP A 16 -2.80 1.62 22.60
N ARG A 17 -2.44 2.04 23.80
CA ARG A 17 -1.63 3.26 24.00
C ARG A 17 -0.24 3.10 23.40
N LEU A 18 0.37 1.93 23.56
CA LEU A 18 1.68 1.62 23.02
C LEU A 18 1.64 1.56 21.48
N ALA A 19 0.62 0.92 20.89
CA ALA A 19 0.42 0.89 19.44
C ALA A 19 0.26 2.30 18.86
N ARG A 20 -0.52 3.15 19.52
CA ARG A 20 -0.67 4.57 19.13
C ARG A 20 0.63 5.36 19.27
N ALA A 21 1.39 5.14 20.34
CA ALA A 21 2.68 5.80 20.56
C ALA A 21 3.69 5.43 19.48
N TYR A 22 3.82 4.13 19.15
CA TYR A 22 4.68 3.69 18.05
C TYR A 22 4.19 4.21 16.69
N GLY A 23 2.88 4.25 16.43
CA GLY A 23 2.33 4.83 15.20
C GLY A 23 2.63 6.33 15.06
N GLY A 24 2.50 7.09 16.15
CA GLY A 24 2.86 8.51 16.17
C GLY A 24 4.36 8.74 15.97
N LEU A 25 5.20 7.94 16.64
CA LEU A 25 6.66 7.98 16.48
C LEU A 25 7.08 7.64 15.05
N ALA A 26 6.49 6.58 14.47
CA ALA A 26 6.75 6.16 13.10
C ALA A 26 6.38 7.25 12.10
N SER A 27 5.21 7.89 12.28
CA SER A 27 4.80 9.02 11.44
C SER A 27 5.75 10.21 11.56
N ALA A 28 6.20 10.56 12.77
CA ALA A 28 7.16 11.64 12.98
C ALA A 28 8.51 11.33 12.30
N TYR A 29 9.00 10.09 12.37
CA TYR A 29 10.21 9.68 11.66
C TYR A 29 10.02 9.71 10.14
N HIS A 30 8.87 9.24 9.62
CA HIS A 30 8.54 9.31 8.21
C HIS A 30 8.51 10.76 7.70
N ASP A 31 7.80 11.64 8.39
CA ASP A 31 7.70 13.06 8.04
C ASP A 31 9.06 13.77 8.13
N GLY A 32 9.93 13.33 9.07
CA GLY A 32 11.33 13.74 9.20
C GLY A 32 12.32 13.06 8.24
N LYS A 33 11.85 12.27 7.25
CA LYS A 33 12.66 11.54 6.26
C LYS A 33 13.62 10.51 6.86
N ARG A 34 13.39 10.08 8.09
CA ARG A 34 14.17 9.03 8.77
C ARG A 34 13.48 7.68 8.57
N HIS A 35 13.46 7.23 7.32
CA HIS A 35 12.68 6.07 6.89
C HIS A 35 13.12 4.75 7.55
N ASP A 36 14.39 4.59 7.89
CA ASP A 36 14.92 3.46 8.67
C ASP A 36 14.25 3.31 10.04
N LEU A 37 14.17 4.41 10.80
CA LEU A 37 13.52 4.46 12.10
C LEU A 37 11.99 4.39 11.99
N ALA A 38 11.44 4.99 10.93
CA ALA A 38 10.01 4.93 10.64
C ALA A 38 9.57 3.47 10.45
N VAL A 39 10.27 2.71 9.58
CA VAL A 39 9.98 1.30 9.32
C VAL A 39 10.01 0.47 10.60
N ALA A 40 11.07 0.57 11.41
CA ALA A 40 11.16 -0.16 12.68
C ALA A 40 9.99 0.15 13.64
N SER A 41 9.57 1.43 13.69
CA SER A 41 8.46 1.86 14.53
C SER A 41 7.09 1.44 13.98
N PHE A 42 6.92 1.46 12.63
CA PHE A 42 5.73 0.95 11.97
C PHE A 42 5.53 -0.55 12.21
N ASP A 43 6.59 -1.35 12.13
CA ASP A 43 6.54 -2.78 12.42
C ASP A 43 5.97 -3.06 13.82
N GLN A 44 6.45 -2.32 14.83
CA GLN A 44 5.94 -2.45 16.19
C GLN A 44 4.47 -2.04 16.30
N ALA A 45 4.10 -0.90 15.70
CA ALA A 45 2.72 -0.41 15.72
C ALA A 45 1.75 -1.38 15.05
N ILE A 46 2.12 -1.89 13.85
CA ILE A 46 1.29 -2.83 13.07
C ILE A 46 1.17 -4.16 13.83
N ALA A 47 2.26 -4.68 14.40
CA ALA A 47 2.23 -5.93 15.16
C ALA A 47 1.30 -5.83 16.38
N LEU A 48 1.37 -4.71 17.13
CA LEU A 48 0.49 -4.46 18.27
C LEU A 48 -0.97 -4.34 17.84
N ARG A 49 -1.27 -3.57 16.80
CA ARG A 49 -2.64 -3.41 16.27
C ARG A 49 -3.24 -4.73 15.80
N ARG A 50 -2.46 -5.57 15.08
CA ARG A 50 -2.93 -6.89 14.63
C ARG A 50 -3.35 -7.80 15.78
N ARG A 51 -2.66 -7.72 16.92
CA ARG A 51 -2.99 -8.52 18.12
C ARG A 51 -4.27 -8.06 18.80
N HIS A 52 -4.59 -6.77 18.75
CA HIS A 52 -5.69 -6.17 19.51
C HIS A 52 -6.94 -5.89 18.69
N GLU A 53 -6.77 -5.32 17.53
CA GLU A 53 -7.86 -4.93 16.64
C GLU A 53 -8.24 -6.08 15.68
N GLY A 54 -7.41 -7.12 15.65
CA GLY A 54 -7.51 -8.21 14.68
C GLY A 54 -6.76 -7.93 13.38
N LEU A 55 -6.68 -8.96 12.55
CA LEU A 55 -6.13 -8.86 11.21
C LEU A 55 -7.14 -8.16 10.29
N LEU A 56 -6.68 -7.31 9.40
CA LEU A 56 -7.45 -6.70 8.33
C LEU A 56 -8.52 -5.70 8.82
N THR A 57 -8.13 -4.72 9.62
CA THR A 57 -8.99 -3.60 10.04
C THR A 57 -8.65 -2.32 9.29
N VAL A 58 -9.69 -1.55 8.93
CA VAL A 58 -9.57 -0.27 8.18
C VAL A 58 -8.71 0.76 8.92
N GLN A 59 -8.75 0.72 10.26
CA GLN A 59 -7.98 1.63 11.11
C GLN A 59 -6.46 1.49 10.92
N GLN A 60 -6.01 0.41 10.30
CA GLN A 60 -4.58 0.18 10.01
C GLN A 60 -4.14 0.81 8.68
N VAL A 61 -5.06 1.15 7.79
CA VAL A 61 -4.76 1.64 6.43
C VAL A 61 -3.80 2.82 6.43
N PRO A 62 -4.06 3.96 7.13
CA PRO A 62 -3.17 5.11 7.06
C PRO A 62 -1.75 4.85 7.59
N LEU A 63 -1.63 3.89 8.52
CA LEU A 63 -0.34 3.49 9.07
C LEU A 63 0.45 2.67 8.05
N VAL A 64 -0.24 1.74 7.37
CA VAL A 64 0.38 0.86 6.38
C VAL A 64 0.78 1.63 5.12
N GLU A 65 0.03 2.64 4.70
CA GLU A 65 0.38 3.54 3.60
C GLU A 65 1.72 4.23 3.85
N LYS A 66 1.88 4.91 4.98
CA LYS A 66 3.15 5.56 5.36
C LYS A 66 4.30 4.55 5.51
N TYR A 67 4.00 3.32 5.95
CA TYR A 67 4.98 2.24 6.02
C TYR A 67 5.47 1.85 4.63
N ILE A 68 4.56 1.70 3.66
CA ILE A 68 4.88 1.42 2.25
C ILE A 68 5.77 2.52 1.67
N ASP A 69 5.42 3.77 1.89
CA ASP A 69 6.22 4.90 1.43
C ASP A 69 7.64 4.86 2.00
N SER A 70 7.77 4.61 3.32
CA SER A 70 9.08 4.50 3.96
C SER A 70 9.91 3.33 3.43
N LEU A 71 9.28 2.17 3.18
CA LEU A 71 9.94 1.02 2.57
C LEU A 71 10.39 1.31 1.13
N THR A 72 9.56 2.04 0.38
CA THR A 72 9.84 2.42 -1.01
C THR A 72 11.03 3.37 -1.09
N GLU A 73 11.09 4.38 -0.21
CA GLU A 73 12.23 5.31 -0.11
C GLU A 73 13.55 4.61 0.25
N LEU A 74 13.47 3.51 1.02
CA LEU A 74 14.62 2.66 1.34
C LEU A 74 14.97 1.62 0.25
N GLY A 75 14.20 1.55 -0.84
CA GLY A 75 14.37 0.52 -1.88
C GLY A 75 13.96 -0.89 -1.43
N ARG A 76 13.27 -1.04 -0.29
CA ARG A 76 12.79 -2.33 0.26
C ARG A 76 11.51 -2.77 -0.43
N TYR A 77 11.54 -2.86 -1.77
CA TYR A 77 10.37 -3.15 -2.61
C TYR A 77 9.66 -4.49 -2.31
N PRO A 78 10.35 -5.60 -2.00
CA PRO A 78 9.67 -6.85 -1.64
C PRO A 78 8.77 -6.70 -0.39
N GLU A 79 9.21 -5.95 0.59
CA GLU A 79 8.46 -5.71 1.83
C GLU A 79 7.32 -4.72 1.60
N ALA A 80 7.57 -3.65 0.82
CA ALA A 80 6.51 -2.74 0.37
C ALA A 80 5.40 -3.49 -0.38
N LEU A 81 5.74 -4.44 -1.25
CA LEU A 81 4.77 -5.28 -1.95
C LEU A 81 3.94 -6.14 -0.99
N GLN A 82 4.53 -6.70 0.06
CA GLN A 82 3.78 -7.44 1.07
C GLN A 82 2.78 -6.53 1.82
N ALA A 83 3.18 -5.29 2.12
CA ALA A 83 2.30 -4.30 2.73
C ALA A 83 1.19 -3.86 1.77
N GLN A 84 1.46 -3.68 0.46
CA GLN A 84 0.44 -3.42 -0.56
C GLN A 84 -0.60 -4.55 -0.65
N LYS A 85 -0.14 -5.81 -0.68
CA LYS A 85 -1.03 -6.98 -0.65
C LYS A 85 -1.88 -7.03 0.62
N TYR A 86 -1.35 -6.52 1.73
CA TYR A 86 -2.08 -6.42 2.98
C TYR A 86 -3.20 -5.38 2.90
N LEU A 87 -2.94 -4.19 2.33
CA LEU A 87 -3.98 -3.18 2.07
C LEU A 87 -5.08 -3.73 1.16
N LEU A 88 -4.72 -4.39 0.06
CA LEU A 88 -5.70 -5.00 -0.83
C LEU A 88 -6.58 -6.02 -0.11
N ARG A 89 -6.02 -6.84 0.79
CA ARG A 89 -6.82 -7.78 1.61
C ARG A 89 -7.76 -7.08 2.56
N ILE A 90 -7.38 -5.94 3.14
CA ILE A 90 -8.27 -5.12 3.98
C ILE A 90 -9.44 -4.62 3.13
N ALA A 91 -9.17 -4.02 1.97
CA ALA A 91 -10.18 -3.48 1.07
C ALA A 91 -11.12 -4.59 0.56
N THR A 92 -10.57 -5.74 0.15
CA THR A 92 -11.36 -6.89 -0.31
C THR A 92 -12.27 -7.44 0.79
N ARG A 93 -11.79 -7.50 2.03
CA ARG A 93 -12.62 -7.94 3.16
C ARG A 93 -13.75 -6.96 3.45
N GLN A 94 -13.51 -5.67 3.28
CA GLN A 94 -14.48 -4.61 3.57
C GLN A 94 -15.55 -4.52 2.50
N HIS A 95 -15.18 -4.60 1.23
CA HIS A 95 -16.05 -4.28 0.10
C HIS A 95 -16.47 -5.51 -0.72
N GLY A 96 -15.74 -6.61 -0.62
CA GLY A 96 -15.91 -7.79 -1.50
C GLY A 96 -14.94 -7.77 -2.69
N ALA A 97 -14.63 -8.95 -3.22
CA ALA A 97 -13.60 -9.12 -4.25
C ALA A 97 -13.97 -8.52 -5.64
N THR A 98 -15.26 -8.34 -5.91
CA THR A 98 -15.79 -7.83 -7.18
C THR A 98 -16.41 -6.43 -7.04
N SER A 99 -16.19 -5.78 -5.91
CA SER A 99 -16.76 -4.48 -5.64
C SER A 99 -15.99 -3.35 -6.35
N PRO A 100 -16.70 -2.40 -7.02
CA PRO A 100 -16.05 -1.24 -7.63
C PRO A 100 -15.33 -0.35 -6.63
N GLN A 101 -15.65 -0.44 -5.33
CA GLN A 101 -14.94 0.24 -4.26
C GLN A 101 -13.49 -0.26 -4.07
N LEU A 102 -13.07 -1.35 -4.73
CA LEU A 102 -11.68 -1.77 -4.78
C LEU A 102 -10.83 -0.94 -5.76
N ALA A 103 -11.45 -0.26 -6.71
CA ALA A 103 -10.74 0.46 -7.76
C ALA A 103 -9.72 1.49 -7.20
N PRO A 104 -10.03 2.34 -6.21
CA PRO A 104 -9.05 3.26 -5.64
C PRO A 104 -7.81 2.57 -5.05
N THR A 105 -8.00 1.45 -4.36
CA THR A 105 -6.87 0.67 -3.79
C THR A 105 -6.01 0.05 -4.90
N LEU A 106 -6.64 -0.50 -5.94
CA LEU A 106 -5.92 -1.05 -7.10
C LEU A 106 -5.19 0.04 -7.88
N GLU A 107 -5.79 1.23 -8.01
CA GLU A 107 -5.11 2.39 -8.60
C GLU A 107 -3.85 2.78 -7.84
N GLU A 108 -3.93 2.85 -6.52
CA GLU A 108 -2.78 3.19 -5.67
C GLU A 108 -1.65 2.18 -5.83
N ILE A 109 -1.97 0.88 -5.80
CA ILE A 109 -1.01 -0.20 -6.04
C ILE A 109 -0.42 -0.09 -7.47
N GLY A 110 -1.25 0.20 -8.47
CA GLY A 110 -0.81 0.41 -9.84
C GLY A 110 0.15 1.59 -9.98
N ARG A 111 -0.16 2.73 -9.38
CA ARG A 111 0.73 3.91 -9.36
C ARG A 111 2.05 3.62 -8.64
N TRP A 112 1.99 2.88 -7.53
CA TRP A 112 3.20 2.45 -6.82
C TRP A 112 4.08 1.56 -7.71
N TYR A 113 3.51 0.58 -8.42
CA TYR A 113 4.28 -0.22 -9.38
C TYR A 113 4.95 0.65 -10.45
N ALA A 114 4.22 1.64 -11.00
CA ALA A 114 4.80 2.57 -11.98
C ALA A 114 5.92 3.43 -11.36
N SER A 115 5.84 3.77 -10.07
CA SER A 115 6.87 4.58 -9.40
C SER A 115 8.21 3.86 -9.24
N ILE A 116 8.19 2.53 -9.13
CA ILE A 116 9.38 1.68 -9.01
C ILE A 116 9.82 1.06 -10.35
N GLY A 117 9.27 1.52 -11.49
CA GLY A 117 9.62 1.00 -12.83
C GLY A 117 8.97 -0.32 -13.20
N ALA A 118 8.09 -0.86 -12.38
CA ALA A 118 7.40 -2.12 -12.62
C ALA A 118 6.15 -1.92 -13.51
N TYR A 119 6.36 -1.42 -14.73
CA TYR A 119 5.29 -0.93 -15.61
C TYR A 119 4.27 -2.01 -16.03
N ASP A 120 4.71 -3.26 -16.24
CA ASP A 120 3.81 -4.36 -16.59
C ASP A 120 2.87 -4.73 -15.45
N GLN A 121 3.39 -4.77 -14.22
CA GLN A 121 2.59 -5.00 -13.02
C GLN A 121 1.61 -3.85 -12.79
N SER A 122 2.05 -2.60 -12.99
CA SER A 122 1.19 -1.42 -12.95
C SER A 122 -0.01 -1.58 -13.88
N ARG A 123 0.25 -1.84 -15.18
CA ARG A 123 -0.83 -2.00 -16.18
C ARG A 123 -1.79 -3.16 -15.84
N ARG A 124 -1.27 -4.30 -15.37
CA ARG A 124 -2.13 -5.44 -14.99
C ARG A 124 -3.04 -5.07 -13.82
N THR A 125 -2.51 -4.42 -12.80
CA THR A 125 -3.29 -4.01 -11.63
C THR A 125 -4.34 -2.96 -11.98
N LEU A 126 -3.99 -1.99 -12.84
CA LEU A 126 -4.92 -0.96 -13.28
C LEU A 126 -6.02 -1.51 -14.21
N ARG A 127 -5.71 -2.48 -15.06
CA ARG A 127 -6.72 -3.18 -15.85
C ARG A 127 -7.69 -3.97 -14.98
N GLN A 128 -7.21 -4.62 -13.92
CA GLN A 128 -8.08 -5.27 -12.95
C GLN A 128 -9.06 -4.28 -12.31
N ALA A 129 -8.62 -3.04 -12.01
CA ALA A 129 -9.52 -2.01 -11.52
C ALA A 129 -10.59 -1.65 -12.55
N LEU A 130 -10.23 -1.50 -13.85
CA LEU A 130 -11.19 -1.26 -14.94
C LEU A 130 -12.20 -2.38 -15.08
N GLU A 131 -11.74 -3.63 -15.13
CA GLU A 131 -12.59 -4.82 -15.28
C GLU A 131 -13.63 -4.92 -14.15
N ILE A 132 -13.23 -4.65 -12.90
CA ILE A 132 -14.17 -4.67 -11.76
C ILE A 132 -15.21 -3.57 -11.88
N VAL A 133 -14.81 -2.35 -12.23
CA VAL A 133 -15.75 -1.21 -12.37
C VAL A 133 -16.67 -1.43 -13.55
N GLU A 134 -16.15 -1.80 -14.72
CA GLU A 134 -16.94 -2.02 -15.93
C GLU A 134 -17.96 -3.15 -15.75
N ALA A 135 -17.58 -4.23 -15.09
CA ALA A 135 -18.47 -5.35 -14.79
C ALA A 135 -19.60 -4.98 -13.82
N ALA A 136 -19.35 -4.05 -12.88
CA ALA A 136 -20.34 -3.67 -11.87
C ALA A 136 -21.25 -2.50 -12.30
N GLU A 137 -20.72 -1.54 -13.05
CA GLU A 137 -21.38 -0.25 -13.33
C GLU A 137 -21.51 0.06 -14.82
N GLY A 138 -20.89 -0.76 -15.68
CA GLY A 138 -20.91 -0.57 -17.13
C GLY A 138 -19.80 0.33 -17.67
N PRO A 139 -19.68 0.42 -19.02
CA PRO A 139 -18.57 1.09 -19.69
C PRO A 139 -18.58 2.61 -19.57
N ASP A 140 -19.69 3.22 -19.17
CA ASP A 140 -19.84 4.66 -19.04
C ASP A 140 -19.64 5.16 -17.59
N SER A 141 -19.19 4.28 -16.68
CA SER A 141 -19.00 4.65 -15.28
C SER A 141 -17.90 5.71 -15.11
N PRO A 142 -18.17 6.79 -14.34
CA PRO A 142 -17.16 7.80 -14.04
C PRO A 142 -15.99 7.24 -13.20
N LEU A 143 -16.17 6.10 -12.53
CA LEU A 143 -15.11 5.42 -11.78
C LEU A 143 -14.02 4.83 -12.69
N LEU A 144 -14.26 4.70 -13.99
CA LEU A 144 -13.25 4.26 -14.97
C LEU A 144 -12.18 5.34 -15.23
N VAL A 145 -12.48 6.61 -14.98
CA VAL A 145 -11.58 7.74 -15.29
C VAL A 145 -10.26 7.62 -14.52
N GLY A 146 -10.30 7.30 -13.23
CA GLY A 146 -9.12 7.16 -12.39
C GLY A 146 -8.11 6.12 -12.93
N PRO A 147 -8.52 4.84 -13.08
CA PRO A 147 -7.65 3.80 -13.63
C PRO A 147 -7.14 4.10 -15.05
N LEU A 148 -7.98 4.69 -15.93
CA LEU A 148 -7.55 5.08 -17.28
C LEU A 148 -6.46 6.14 -17.27
N LEU A 149 -6.62 7.19 -16.47
CA LEU A 149 -5.59 8.22 -16.29
C LEU A 149 -4.30 7.64 -15.69
N ALA A 150 -4.41 6.70 -14.75
CA ALA A 150 -3.26 6.04 -14.16
C ALA A 150 -2.50 5.18 -15.19
N ILE A 151 -3.22 4.47 -16.09
CA ILE A 151 -2.60 3.73 -17.21
C ILE A 151 -1.88 4.69 -18.17
N ALA A 152 -2.51 5.80 -18.54
CA ALA A 152 -1.91 6.81 -19.40
C ALA A 152 -0.63 7.40 -18.76
N ALA A 153 -0.66 7.70 -17.47
CA ALA A 153 0.50 8.17 -16.71
C ALA A 153 1.61 7.10 -16.63
N CYS A 154 1.26 5.83 -16.42
CA CYS A 154 2.20 4.71 -16.43
C CYS A 154 2.91 4.59 -17.79
N ASN A 155 2.17 4.61 -18.90
CA ASN A 155 2.73 4.51 -20.24
C ASN A 155 3.64 5.71 -20.56
N ARG A 156 3.22 6.92 -20.21
CA ARG A 156 4.06 8.12 -20.37
C ARG A 156 5.36 8.00 -19.56
N ARG A 157 5.29 7.54 -18.31
CA ARG A 157 6.47 7.37 -17.46
C ARG A 157 7.43 6.33 -18.05
N GLN A 158 6.92 5.21 -18.57
CA GLN A 158 7.75 4.20 -19.23
C GLN A 158 8.45 4.73 -20.46
N LEU A 159 7.78 5.55 -21.30
CA LEU A 159 8.39 6.19 -22.49
C LEU A 159 9.52 7.16 -22.12
N LEU A 160 9.44 7.78 -20.96
CA LEU A 160 10.43 8.76 -20.48
C LEU A 160 11.53 8.09 -19.62
N ASP A 161 11.40 6.82 -19.29
CA ASP A 161 12.36 6.09 -18.48
C ASP A 161 13.46 5.50 -19.37
N PRO A 162 14.72 5.99 -19.27
CA PRO A 162 15.82 5.48 -20.10
C PRO A 162 16.12 3.99 -19.87
N ALA A 163 15.83 3.47 -18.66
CA ALA A 163 16.05 2.08 -18.31
C ALA A 163 14.96 1.16 -18.85
N ALA A 164 13.80 1.69 -19.22
CA ALA A 164 12.67 0.93 -19.75
C ALA A 164 12.64 0.87 -21.28
N GLN A 165 13.51 1.62 -21.98
CA GLN A 165 13.62 1.56 -23.45
C GLN A 165 14.27 0.22 -23.84
N PRO A 166 13.70 -0.52 -24.82
CA PRO A 166 14.39 -1.67 -25.36
C PRO A 166 15.72 -1.17 -25.93
N LEU A 167 16.80 -1.87 -25.58
CA LEU A 167 18.11 -1.62 -26.23
C LEU A 167 17.88 -1.78 -27.73
N THR A 168 17.91 -0.66 -28.45
CA THR A 168 17.91 -0.70 -29.93
C THR A 168 19.15 -1.48 -30.33
N SER A 169 18.94 -2.64 -30.98
CA SER A 169 20.03 -3.45 -31.49
C SER A 169 20.89 -2.54 -32.39
N PRO A 170 22.24 -2.58 -32.28
CA PRO A 170 23.13 -1.75 -33.10
C PRO A 170 23.11 -2.10 -34.61
N ASP A 171 22.26 -3.02 -35.05
CA ASP A 171 22.18 -3.53 -36.41
C ASP A 171 21.18 -2.82 -37.34
N GLU A 172 20.59 -1.70 -36.93
CA GLU A 172 19.68 -0.88 -37.76
C GLU A 172 20.27 0.51 -38.09
N GLN A 173 21.56 0.60 -38.41
CA GLN A 173 22.15 1.78 -39.03
C GLN A 173 22.79 1.47 -40.36
#